data_d46a81f4d05038d8ddc80577b9f0ba66
#
_entry.id   d46a81f4d05038d8ddc80577b9f0ba66
#
_cell.length_a   1.000
_cell.length_b   1.000
_cell.length_c   1.000
_cell.angle_alpha   90.00
_cell.angle_beta   90.00
_cell.angle_gamma   90.00
#
_symmetry.space_group_name_H-M   'P 1'
#
loop_
_entity.id
_entity.type
_entity.pdbx_description
1 polymer ?
#
loop_
_entity_poly.entity_id
_entity_poly.type
_entity_poly.pdbx_seq_one_letter_code
_entity_poly.pdbx_strand_id
1 'polypeptide(L)'
;MELKHHPEEWFFLHNFDADRVFNTIQRADYLILYYIKMEADQHPEQTIYLADLAAVMGLKITELSKAVEKLQDKGLVAWKTDREAGRTYVELSSKAVELMAEERDFMKRCYTRLRTELGDDE
;
A
#
# COMPACT_ATOMS: atom_id res chain seq x y z
N MET A 1 14.41 -3.97 -6.94
CA MET A 1 13.94 -3.58 -5.62
C MET A 1 13.70 -4.80 -4.75
N GLU A 2 14.17 -4.73 -3.56
CA GLU A 2 13.98 -5.84 -2.64
C GLU A 2 12.74 -5.67 -1.81
N LEU A 3 12.01 -6.76 -1.66
CA LEU A 3 10.84 -6.78 -0.82
C LEU A 3 11.14 -7.70 0.34
N LYS A 4 11.71 -7.14 1.37
CA LYS A 4 12.23 -7.93 2.46
C LYS A 4 11.20 -8.40 3.45
N HIS A 5 10.10 -7.65 3.57
CA HIS A 5 9.23 -7.84 4.70
C HIS A 5 8.09 -8.79 4.44
N HIS A 6 7.44 -8.69 3.31
CA HIS A 6 6.20 -9.42 3.10
C HIS A 6 6.11 -9.92 1.66
N PRO A 7 6.86 -11.00 1.34
CA PRO A 7 6.84 -11.53 -0.02
C PRO A 7 5.45 -11.99 -0.46
N GLU A 8 4.63 -12.52 0.46
CA GLU A 8 3.28 -12.92 0.10
C GLU A 8 2.43 -11.71 -0.26
N GLU A 9 2.63 -10.59 0.40
CA GLU A 9 1.92 -9.34 0.09
C GLU A 9 2.28 -8.88 -1.32
N TRP A 10 3.58 -8.85 -1.61
CA TRP A 10 4.05 -8.45 -2.93
C TRP A 10 3.49 -9.38 -4.01
N PHE A 11 3.50 -10.67 -3.72
CA PHE A 11 3.05 -11.68 -4.66
C PHE A 11 1.60 -11.44 -5.08
N PHE A 12 0.72 -11.23 -4.10
CA PHE A 12 -0.69 -11.02 -4.40
C PHE A 12 -0.94 -9.69 -5.09
N LEU A 13 -0.16 -8.67 -4.78
CA LEU A 13 -0.32 -7.38 -5.42
C LEU A 13 0.03 -7.41 -6.90
N HIS A 14 0.91 -8.32 -7.30
CA HIS A 14 1.46 -8.31 -8.66
C HIS A 14 1.09 -9.52 -9.50
N ASN A 15 0.43 -10.52 -8.94
CA ASN A 15 0.19 -11.76 -9.66
C ASN A 15 -1.24 -12.27 -9.64
N PHE A 16 -2.12 -11.63 -8.91
CA PHE A 16 -3.49 -12.11 -8.81
C PHE A 16 -4.50 -11.03 -9.11
N ASP A 17 -5.69 -11.47 -9.50
CA ASP A 17 -6.86 -10.61 -9.54
C ASP A 17 -7.20 -10.31 -8.09
N ALA A 18 -6.83 -9.15 -7.67
CA ALA A 18 -6.77 -8.82 -6.25
C ALA A 18 -8.11 -8.75 -5.56
N ASP A 19 -9.17 -8.49 -6.30
CA ASP A 19 -10.47 -8.39 -5.68
C ASP A 19 -10.88 -9.66 -4.98
N ARG A 20 -10.24 -10.76 -5.36
CA ARG A 20 -10.55 -12.06 -4.75
C ARG A 20 -9.78 -12.34 -3.48
N VAL A 21 -8.67 -11.63 -3.27
CA VAL A 21 -7.80 -11.94 -2.15
C VAL A 21 -7.86 -10.92 -1.03
N PHE A 22 -8.38 -9.73 -1.29
CA PHE A 22 -8.47 -8.72 -0.27
C PHE A 22 -9.78 -8.84 0.48
N ASN A 23 -9.70 -8.66 1.78
CA ASN A 23 -10.83 -8.86 2.68
C ASN A 23 -11.75 -7.64 2.78
N THR A 24 -11.17 -6.47 2.94
CA THR A 24 -11.95 -5.27 3.22
C THR A 24 -11.58 -4.07 2.36
N ILE A 25 -10.61 -4.20 1.46
CA ILE A 25 -10.11 -3.06 0.70
C ILE A 25 -9.79 -3.52 -0.71
N GLN A 26 -9.95 -2.61 -1.66
CA GLN A 26 -9.65 -2.92 -3.05
C GLN A 26 -8.15 -2.89 -3.29
N ARG A 27 -7.71 -3.67 -4.28
CA ARG A 27 -6.29 -3.78 -4.60
C ARG A 27 -5.64 -2.43 -4.86
N ALA A 28 -6.28 -1.59 -5.66
CA ALA A 28 -5.70 -0.30 -6.03
C ALA A 28 -5.45 0.56 -4.81
N ASP A 29 -6.40 0.55 -3.87
CA ASP A 29 -6.25 1.32 -2.64
C ASP A 29 -5.16 0.75 -1.76
N TYR A 30 -5.12 -0.57 -1.62
CA TYR A 30 -4.09 -1.22 -0.81
C TYR A 30 -2.72 -0.96 -1.39
N LEU A 31 -2.60 -0.95 -2.71
CA LEU A 31 -1.32 -0.71 -3.35
C LEU A 31 -0.77 0.67 -2.99
N ILE A 32 -1.64 1.67 -2.93
CA ILE A 32 -1.22 3.02 -2.54
C ILE A 32 -0.71 3.01 -1.10
N LEU A 33 -1.46 2.39 -0.19
CA LEU A 33 -1.04 2.29 1.20
C LEU A 33 0.29 1.54 1.31
N TYR A 34 0.44 0.50 0.52
CA TYR A 34 1.66 -0.30 0.50
C TYR A 34 2.88 0.53 0.12
N TYR A 35 2.76 1.34 -0.93
CA TYR A 35 3.87 2.18 -1.35
C TYR A 35 4.20 3.26 -0.32
N ILE A 36 3.18 3.84 0.29
CA ILE A 36 3.42 4.82 1.35
C ILE A 36 4.16 4.17 2.51
N LYS A 37 3.74 2.98 2.91
CA LYS A 37 4.38 2.29 4.02
C LYS A 37 5.82 1.93 3.70
N MET A 38 6.06 1.45 2.49
CA MET A 38 7.43 1.11 2.08
C MET A 38 8.34 2.32 2.13
N GLU A 39 7.87 3.45 1.61
CA GLU A 39 8.67 4.67 1.64
C GLU A 39 8.92 5.12 3.07
N ALA A 40 7.90 5.04 3.92
CA ALA A 40 8.04 5.43 5.30
C ALA A 40 9.04 4.54 6.04
N ASP A 41 9.01 3.24 5.77
CA ASP A 41 9.91 2.30 6.44
C ASP A 41 11.34 2.44 5.95
N GLN A 42 11.52 2.71 4.66
CA GLN A 42 12.86 2.85 4.10
C GLN A 42 13.48 4.21 4.40
N HIS A 43 12.65 5.22 4.54
CA HIS A 43 13.11 6.59 4.76
C HIS A 43 12.28 7.23 5.87
N PRO A 44 12.43 6.76 7.11
CA PRO A 44 11.52 7.16 8.19
C PRO A 44 11.56 8.64 8.54
N GLU A 45 12.63 9.33 8.16
CA GLU A 45 12.73 10.75 8.47
C GLU A 45 12.37 11.65 7.29
N GLN A 46 11.94 11.07 6.19
CA GLN A 46 11.60 11.85 5.02
C GLN A 46 10.09 11.99 4.87
N THR A 47 9.69 13.15 4.41
CA THR A 47 8.29 13.40 4.08
C THR A 47 7.97 12.76 2.74
N ILE A 48 6.81 12.12 2.65
CA ILE A 48 6.38 11.46 1.42
C ILE A 48 5.50 12.42 0.64
N TYR A 49 6.06 13.06 -0.36
CA TYR A 49 5.32 14.01 -1.18
C TYR A 49 4.50 13.29 -2.22
N LEU A 50 3.31 13.84 -2.47
CA LEU A 50 2.37 13.24 -3.39
C LEU A 50 2.95 13.07 -4.79
N ALA A 51 3.69 14.08 -5.27
CA ALA A 51 4.28 14.03 -6.60
C ALA A 51 5.32 12.92 -6.71
N ASP A 52 6.12 12.74 -5.67
CA ASP A 52 7.13 11.68 -5.67
C ASP A 52 6.49 10.30 -5.63
N LEU A 53 5.43 10.17 -4.86
CA LEU A 53 4.71 8.90 -4.77
C LEU A 53 4.09 8.56 -6.13
N ALA A 54 3.51 9.55 -6.80
CA ALA A 54 2.94 9.34 -8.12
C ALA A 54 4.00 8.86 -9.10
N ALA A 55 5.18 9.47 -9.05
CA ALA A 55 6.28 9.10 -9.93
C ALA A 55 6.71 7.65 -9.71
N VAL A 56 6.84 7.27 -8.44
CA VAL A 56 7.25 5.90 -8.10
C VAL A 56 6.22 4.90 -8.58
N MET A 57 4.95 5.22 -8.46
CA MET A 57 3.87 4.32 -8.85
C MET A 57 3.55 4.36 -10.33
N GLY A 58 4.16 5.29 -11.08
CA GLY A 58 3.87 5.41 -12.50
C GLY A 58 2.48 5.98 -12.78
N LEU A 59 1.96 6.78 -11.87
CA LEU A 59 0.64 7.38 -12.00
C LEU A 59 0.74 8.87 -12.26
N LYS A 60 -0.30 9.41 -12.87
CA LYS A 60 -0.43 10.85 -12.95
C LYS A 60 -0.80 11.38 -11.58
N ILE A 61 -0.31 12.58 -11.25
CA ILE A 61 -0.57 13.15 -9.94
C ILE A 61 -2.07 13.37 -9.74
N THR A 62 -2.81 13.67 -10.82
CA THR A 62 -4.25 13.85 -10.72
C THR A 62 -4.96 12.54 -10.39
N GLU A 63 -4.48 11.44 -10.92
CA GLU A 63 -5.04 10.13 -10.61
C GLU A 63 -4.79 9.76 -9.15
N LEU A 64 -3.56 9.97 -8.70
CA LEU A 64 -3.21 9.66 -7.33
C LEU A 64 -3.94 10.57 -6.36
N SER A 65 -4.11 11.85 -6.70
CA SER A 65 -4.83 12.78 -5.84
C SER A 65 -6.25 12.32 -5.57
N LYS A 66 -6.94 11.85 -6.59
CA LYS A 66 -8.31 11.37 -6.42
C LYS A 66 -8.36 10.15 -5.52
N ALA A 67 -7.43 9.23 -5.70
CA ALA A 67 -7.40 8.02 -4.89
C ALA A 67 -7.06 8.35 -3.44
N VAL A 68 -6.11 9.23 -3.22
CA VAL A 68 -5.71 9.65 -1.87
C VAL A 68 -6.85 10.36 -1.17
N GLU A 69 -7.61 11.15 -1.92
CA GLU A 69 -8.77 11.84 -1.35
C GLU A 69 -9.77 10.84 -0.80
N LYS A 70 -10.04 9.78 -1.55
CA LYS A 70 -10.94 8.72 -1.10
C LYS A 70 -10.40 8.01 0.14
N LEU A 71 -9.09 7.78 0.16
CA LEU A 71 -8.47 7.12 1.30
C LEU A 71 -8.51 8.02 2.53
N GLN A 72 -8.39 9.33 2.34
CA GLN A 72 -8.52 10.26 3.45
C GLN A 72 -9.94 10.25 3.99
N ASP A 73 -10.94 10.18 3.11
CA ASP A 73 -12.33 10.09 3.54
C ASP A 73 -12.58 8.85 4.37
N LYS A 74 -11.86 7.78 4.10
CA LYS A 74 -11.97 6.53 4.88
C LYS A 74 -11.14 6.56 6.15
N GLY A 75 -10.37 7.62 6.37
CA GLY A 75 -9.54 7.74 7.56
C GLY A 75 -8.25 6.95 7.48
N LEU A 76 -7.80 6.61 6.28
CA LEU A 76 -6.62 5.77 6.11
C LEU A 76 -5.35 6.57 5.87
N VAL A 77 -5.46 7.74 5.26
CA VAL A 77 -4.31 8.63 5.07
C VAL A 77 -4.69 10.03 5.50
N ALA A 78 -3.67 10.81 5.84
CA ALA A 78 -3.80 12.25 6.05
C ALA A 78 -3.09 12.95 4.91
N TRP A 79 -3.79 13.88 4.30
CA TRP A 79 -3.26 14.68 3.18
C TRP A 79 -3.00 16.08 3.73
N LYS A 80 -1.75 16.49 3.71
CA LYS A 80 -1.35 17.76 4.31
C LYS A 80 -0.52 18.57 3.33
N THR A 81 -0.43 19.87 3.59
CA THR A 81 0.38 20.76 2.77
C THR A 81 1.57 21.24 3.58
N ASP A 82 2.75 21.11 3.00
CA ASP A 82 3.97 21.65 3.55
C ASP A 82 4.11 23.06 3.00
N ARG A 83 3.84 24.06 3.83
CA ARG A 83 3.80 25.43 3.37
C ARG A 83 5.17 25.93 2.94
N GLU A 84 6.21 25.49 3.60
CA GLU A 84 7.56 25.93 3.25
C GLU A 84 7.99 25.39 1.90
N ALA A 85 7.72 24.13 1.66
CA ALA A 85 8.06 23.52 0.39
C ALA A 85 7.03 23.79 -0.69
N GLY A 86 5.84 24.24 -0.31
CA GLY A 86 4.75 24.44 -1.26
C GLY A 86 4.26 23.14 -1.87
N ARG A 87 4.34 22.05 -1.13
CA ARG A 87 4.04 20.73 -1.67
C ARG A 87 3.08 19.97 -0.76
N THR A 88 2.30 19.11 -1.37
CA THR A 88 1.38 18.24 -0.66
C THR A 88 2.06 16.93 -0.30
N TYR A 89 1.84 16.46 0.92
CA TYR A 89 2.40 15.19 1.37
C TYR A 89 1.33 14.35 2.06
N VAL A 90 1.64 13.08 2.23
CA VAL A 90 0.70 12.11 2.79
C VAL A 90 1.34 11.34 3.93
N GLU A 91 0.49 10.91 4.86
CA GLU A 91 0.90 10.07 5.98
C GLU A 91 -0.16 9.00 6.19
N LEU A 92 0.29 7.80 6.58
CA LEU A 92 -0.65 6.75 6.95
C LEU A 92 -1.20 7.02 8.34
N SER A 93 -2.49 6.72 8.52
CA SER A 93 -3.09 6.76 9.85
C SER A 93 -2.80 5.44 10.56
N SER A 94 -3.02 5.42 11.88
CA SER A 94 -2.91 4.17 12.63
C SER A 94 -3.95 3.16 12.15
N LYS A 95 -5.12 3.64 11.75
CA LYS A 95 -6.16 2.79 11.20
C LYS A 95 -5.67 2.06 9.96
N ALA A 96 -4.93 2.78 9.09
CA ALA A 96 -4.39 2.18 7.87
C ALA A 96 -3.37 1.10 8.21
N VAL A 97 -2.51 1.36 9.20
CA VAL A 97 -1.50 0.38 9.59
C VAL A 97 -2.16 -0.89 10.11
N GLU A 98 -3.21 -0.74 10.92
CA GLU A 98 -3.94 -1.90 11.43
C GLU A 98 -4.64 -2.65 10.31
N LEU A 99 -5.27 -1.93 9.39
CA LEU A 99 -5.94 -2.54 8.26
C LEU A 99 -4.96 -3.32 7.40
N MET A 100 -3.81 -2.74 7.13
CA MET A 100 -2.80 -3.40 6.33
C MET A 100 -2.29 -4.67 7.00
N ALA A 101 -2.16 -4.66 8.32
CA ALA A 101 -1.73 -5.84 9.04
C ALA A 101 -2.76 -6.96 8.91
N GLU A 102 -4.04 -6.63 9.01
CA GLU A 102 -5.10 -7.61 8.85
C GLU A 102 -5.14 -8.18 7.45
N GLU A 103 -5.02 -7.33 6.45
CA GLU A 103 -5.03 -7.78 5.06
C GLU A 103 -3.80 -8.62 4.76
N ARG A 104 -2.68 -8.26 5.33
CA ARG A 104 -1.45 -9.03 5.14
C ARG A 104 -1.57 -10.42 5.74
N ASP A 105 -2.17 -10.51 6.93
CA ASP A 105 -2.41 -11.82 7.54
C ASP A 105 -3.32 -12.66 6.68
N PHE A 106 -4.36 -12.06 6.12
CA PHE A 106 -5.26 -12.74 5.22
C PHE A 106 -4.52 -13.27 3.99
N MET A 107 -3.71 -12.40 3.37
CA MET A 107 -2.94 -12.79 2.20
C MET A 107 -1.94 -13.90 2.53
N LYS A 108 -1.36 -13.84 3.71
CA LYS A 108 -0.40 -14.85 4.14
C LYS A 108 -1.06 -16.21 4.25
N ARG A 109 -2.27 -16.26 4.81
CA ARG A 109 -3.00 -17.50 4.91
C ARG A 109 -3.35 -18.05 3.53
N CYS A 110 -3.76 -17.18 2.62
CA CYS A 110 -4.08 -17.59 1.25
C CYS A 110 -2.85 -18.10 0.52
N TYR A 111 -1.73 -17.43 0.70
CA TYR A 111 -0.48 -17.82 0.06
C TYR A 111 -0.03 -19.18 0.55
N THR A 112 -0.10 -19.42 1.84
CA THR A 112 0.28 -20.71 2.42
C THR A 112 -0.60 -21.83 1.87
N ARG A 113 -1.91 -21.59 1.82
CA ARG A 113 -2.84 -22.58 1.29
C ARG A 113 -2.52 -22.88 -0.18
N LEU A 114 -2.26 -21.85 -0.95
CA LEU A 114 -1.98 -22.02 -2.37
C LEU A 114 -0.75 -22.87 -2.60
N ARG A 115 0.30 -22.61 -1.82
CA ARG A 115 1.51 -23.41 -1.93
C ARG A 115 1.27 -24.87 -1.62
N THR A 116 0.48 -25.13 -0.59
CA THR A 116 0.15 -26.48 -0.20
C THR A 116 -0.61 -27.20 -1.31
N GLU A 117 -1.60 -26.51 -1.89
CA GLU A 117 -2.42 -27.11 -2.93
C GLU A 117 -1.64 -27.39 -4.20
N LEU A 118 -0.62 -26.56 -4.47
CA LEU A 118 0.21 -26.78 -5.65
C LEU A 118 1.32 -27.78 -5.44
N GLY A 119 1.44 -28.31 -4.24
CA GLY A 119 2.46 -29.28 -3.95
C GLY A 119 3.86 -28.70 -3.80
N ASP A 120 3.93 -27.43 -3.45
CA ASP A 120 5.20 -26.75 -3.24
C ASP A 120 5.68 -27.06 -1.85
N ASP A 121 6.21 -28.25 -1.69
CA ASP A 121 6.52 -28.70 -0.36
C ASP A 121 7.96 -29.02 -0.19
N GLU A 122 8.76 -28.58 -0.96
CA GLU A 122 10.05 -28.88 -0.79
C GLU A 122 10.91 -28.04 -0.49
#